data_fc6f46e910b63b5b3d7a12d4ac488e35
#
_entry.id   fc6f46e910b63b5b3d7a12d4ac488e35
#
_cell.length_a   1.000
_cell.length_b   1.000
_cell.length_c   1.000
_cell.angle_alpha   90.00
_cell.angle_beta   90.00
_cell.angle_gamma   90.00
#
_symmetry.space_group_name_H-M   'P 1'
#
loop_
_entity.id
_entity.type
_entity.pdbx_description
1 polymer ?
#
loop_
_entity_poly.entity_id
_entity_poly.type
_entity_poly.pdbx_seq_one_letter_code
_entity_poly.pdbx_strand_id
1 'polypeptide(L)'
;MQRALRTLRFAALLLALFDSVSVGTAQSDDDTPVPTKSGCTAKALGRHPDPRLLVACFYLPDLDPDIIGAGYQAARLLEAFASRDLKARLRRESECQIRIGGICSLDYNIFTWAQDSWNFRILDARFDPTRKIVTIQIENFGNTKPIDYYFVAENGTLRVDNIVYHLIGRDESLKDFLK
;
A
#
# COMPACT_ATOMS: atom_id res chain seq x y z
N MET A 1 1.33 -79.06 43.12
CA MET A 1 1.61 -78.32 41.89
C MET A 1 0.93 -77.01 42.03
N GLN A 2 1.66 -75.98 42.48
CA GLN A 2 1.17 -74.62 42.69
C GLN A 2 1.76 -73.72 41.62
N ARG A 3 0.92 -73.05 40.78
CA ARG A 3 1.34 -72.02 39.89
C ARG A 3 0.90 -70.63 40.45
N ALA A 4 1.90 -69.87 40.82
CA ALA A 4 1.72 -68.50 41.31
C ALA A 4 1.34 -67.54 40.13
N LEU A 5 0.20 -66.84 40.23
CA LEU A 5 -0.13 -65.73 39.38
C LEU A 5 0.57 -64.50 39.91
N ARG A 6 1.43 -63.89 39.06
CA ARG A 6 2.03 -62.58 39.30
C ARG A 6 1.08 -61.54 38.61
N THR A 7 0.41 -60.80 39.45
CA THR A 7 -0.34 -59.58 39.01
C THR A 7 0.63 -58.43 38.77
N LEU A 8 0.79 -58.02 37.50
CA LEU A 8 1.49 -56.84 37.12
C LEU A 8 0.49 -55.65 37.27
N ARG A 9 0.81 -54.72 38.17
CA ARG A 9 0.13 -53.42 38.28
C ARG A 9 0.79 -52.46 37.31
N PHE A 10 0.10 -52.12 36.24
CA PHE A 10 0.44 -50.99 35.37
C PHE A 10 -0.12 -49.72 36.01
N ALA A 11 0.76 -48.91 36.54
CA ALA A 11 0.43 -47.53 36.89
C ALA A 11 0.45 -46.70 35.62
N ALA A 12 -0.72 -46.32 35.10
CA ALA A 12 -0.85 -45.39 34.01
C ALA A 12 -0.59 -43.97 34.52
N LEU A 13 0.55 -43.42 34.17
CA LEU A 13 0.91 -42.02 34.40
C LEU A 13 0.29 -41.20 33.30
N LEU A 14 -0.90 -40.60 33.54
CA LEU A 14 -1.54 -39.62 32.67
C LEU A 14 -0.81 -38.29 32.86
N LEU A 15 0.17 -38.04 31.99
CA LEU A 15 0.73 -36.70 31.78
C LEU A 15 -0.30 -35.89 30.96
N ALA A 16 -1.04 -35.04 31.65
CA ALA A 16 -1.87 -34.00 30.99
C ALA A 16 -0.92 -32.93 30.42
N LEU A 17 -0.67 -33.02 29.11
CA LEU A 17 -0.08 -31.94 28.35
C LEU A 17 -1.15 -30.83 28.22
N PHE A 18 -1.07 -29.84 29.10
CA PHE A 18 -1.76 -28.57 28.87
C PHE A 18 -1.02 -27.85 27.75
N ASP A 19 -1.50 -28.03 26.52
CA ASP A 19 -1.18 -27.14 25.42
C ASP A 19 -1.70 -25.76 25.80
N SER A 20 -0.79 -24.91 26.24
CA SER A 20 -1.04 -23.47 26.40
C SER A 20 -1.27 -22.91 25.00
N VAL A 21 -2.55 -22.85 24.58
CA VAL A 21 -2.96 -22.06 23.44
C VAL A 21 -2.68 -20.61 23.82
N SER A 22 -1.54 -20.13 23.37
CA SER A 22 -1.26 -18.70 23.36
C SER A 22 -2.29 -18.07 22.43
N VAL A 23 -3.35 -17.51 23.00
CA VAL A 23 -4.24 -16.58 22.31
C VAL A 23 -3.34 -15.41 21.95
N GLY A 24 -2.81 -15.42 20.75
CA GLY A 24 -2.16 -14.29 20.16
C GLY A 24 -3.20 -13.15 20.18
N THR A 25 -2.97 -12.17 21.04
CA THR A 25 -3.68 -10.90 20.97
C THR A 25 -3.46 -10.41 19.53
N ALA A 26 -4.53 -10.41 18.73
CA ALA A 26 -4.54 -9.72 17.46
C ALA A 26 -4.12 -8.27 17.75
N GLN A 27 -2.89 -7.96 17.40
CA GLN A 27 -2.37 -6.61 17.44
C GLN A 27 -3.27 -5.84 16.47
N SER A 28 -4.00 -4.86 16.98
CA SER A 28 -4.83 -4.01 16.13
C SER A 28 -3.89 -3.34 15.13
N ASP A 29 -4.02 -3.70 13.85
CA ASP A 29 -3.27 -3.12 12.71
C ASP A 29 -3.66 -1.65 12.44
N ASP A 30 -4.01 -0.89 13.48
CA ASP A 30 -4.61 0.43 13.37
C ASP A 30 -3.60 1.58 13.34
N ASP A 31 -2.29 1.26 13.37
CA ASP A 31 -1.25 2.27 13.22
C ASP A 31 -0.98 2.54 11.73
N THR A 32 -1.66 3.53 11.18
CA THR A 32 -1.29 4.10 9.88
C THR A 32 0.17 4.56 9.95
N PRO A 33 1.08 4.01 9.11
CA PRO A 33 2.49 4.37 9.20
C PRO A 33 2.66 5.86 8.89
N VAL A 34 3.28 6.59 9.81
CA VAL A 34 3.60 8.01 9.61
C VAL A 34 4.89 8.10 8.80
N PRO A 35 4.84 8.52 7.54
CA PRO A 35 6.01 8.62 6.70
C PRO A 35 6.90 9.80 7.12
N THR A 36 8.22 9.64 6.98
CA THR A 36 9.19 10.72 7.13
C THR A 36 9.89 11.01 5.79
N LYS A 37 10.32 12.23 5.56
CA LYS A 37 11.01 12.59 4.30
C LYS A 37 12.22 11.70 4.04
N SER A 38 13.03 11.41 5.05
CA SER A 38 14.20 10.53 4.92
C SER A 38 13.84 9.07 4.68
N GLY A 39 12.69 8.61 5.17
CA GLY A 39 12.17 7.25 4.96
C GLY A 39 11.53 7.04 3.59
N CYS A 40 11.10 8.11 2.92
CA CYS A 40 10.37 8.04 1.65
C CYS A 40 11.27 8.16 0.42
N THR A 41 12.42 7.53 0.44
CA THR A 41 13.27 7.38 -0.75
C THR A 41 13.26 5.93 -1.23
N ALA A 42 13.42 5.70 -2.53
CA ALA A 42 13.49 4.35 -3.07
C ALA A 42 14.59 3.50 -2.40
N LYS A 43 15.70 4.14 -1.98
CA LYS A 43 16.79 3.48 -1.24
C LYS A 43 16.37 3.10 0.18
N ALA A 44 15.69 3.98 0.91
CA ALA A 44 15.24 3.72 2.28
C ALA A 44 14.11 2.68 2.33
N LEU A 45 13.19 2.73 1.38
CA LEU A 45 12.10 1.76 1.24
C LEU A 45 12.60 0.36 0.82
N GLY A 46 13.76 0.28 0.17
CA GLY A 46 14.34 -1.00 -0.24
C GLY A 46 13.56 -1.72 -1.35
N ARG A 47 13.78 -3.03 -1.47
CA ARG A 47 13.14 -3.84 -2.53
C ARG A 47 11.71 -4.24 -2.23
N HIS A 48 11.40 -4.45 -0.95
CA HIS A 48 10.11 -4.98 -0.47
C HIS A 48 9.53 -4.03 0.58
N PRO A 49 9.09 -2.82 0.20
CA PRO A 49 8.50 -1.89 1.15
C PRO A 49 7.19 -2.43 1.70
N ASP A 50 6.84 -2.03 2.92
CA ASP A 50 5.45 -2.14 3.39
C ASP A 50 4.57 -1.36 2.40
N PRO A 51 3.53 -1.98 1.81
CA PRO A 51 2.68 -1.32 0.84
C PRO A 51 2.00 -0.06 1.38
N ARG A 52 1.61 -0.04 2.66
CA ARG A 52 0.99 1.13 3.31
C ARG A 52 1.98 2.28 3.40
N LEU A 53 3.20 2.00 3.86
CA LEU A 53 4.26 3.00 3.95
C LEU A 53 4.62 3.56 2.57
N LEU A 54 4.72 2.69 1.56
CA LEU A 54 4.99 3.12 0.19
C LEU A 54 3.91 4.08 -0.31
N VAL A 55 2.62 3.74 -0.13
CA VAL A 55 1.51 4.60 -0.56
C VAL A 55 1.49 5.89 0.24
N ALA A 56 1.68 5.84 1.56
CA ALA A 56 1.75 7.05 2.39
C ALA A 56 2.88 7.99 1.95
N CYS A 57 4.00 7.44 1.48
CA CYS A 57 5.12 8.23 0.95
C CYS A 57 4.78 9.02 -0.33
N PHE A 58 3.78 8.61 -1.11
CA PHE A 58 3.34 9.40 -2.29
C PHE A 58 2.68 10.71 -1.89
N TYR A 59 2.17 10.80 -0.68
CA TYR A 59 1.46 11.97 -0.16
C TYR A 59 2.32 12.88 0.69
N LEU A 60 3.49 12.40 1.13
CA LEU A 60 4.36 13.19 2.00
C LEU A 60 4.81 14.53 1.39
N PRO A 61 5.18 14.57 0.09
CA PRO A 61 5.59 15.82 -0.55
C PRO A 61 4.52 16.89 -0.52
N ASP A 62 3.27 16.49 -0.68
CA ASP A 62 2.14 17.41 -0.74
C ASP A 62 1.67 17.86 0.66
N LEU A 63 2.16 17.20 1.72
CA LEU A 63 1.94 17.63 3.11
C LEU A 63 2.84 18.82 3.53
N ASP A 64 3.80 19.17 2.68
CA ASP A 64 4.71 20.32 2.93
C ASP A 64 4.53 21.35 1.80
N PRO A 65 3.72 22.39 2.01
CA PRO A 65 3.43 23.40 0.99
C PRO A 65 4.65 24.21 0.55
N ASP A 66 5.74 24.20 1.36
CA ASP A 66 6.93 24.99 1.08
C ASP A 66 7.89 24.30 0.10
N ILE A 67 7.60 23.05 -0.31
CA ILE A 67 8.46 22.30 -1.22
C ILE A 67 7.94 22.38 -2.66
N ILE A 68 8.42 23.36 -3.40
CA ILE A 68 8.27 23.42 -4.86
C ILE A 68 8.94 22.17 -5.46
N GLY A 69 8.18 21.35 -6.19
CA GLY A 69 8.67 20.10 -6.80
C GLY A 69 8.36 18.81 -6.02
N ALA A 70 7.58 18.90 -4.96
CA ALA A 70 7.13 17.76 -4.17
C ALA A 70 6.40 16.70 -5.04
N GLY A 71 5.54 17.11 -5.94
CA GLY A 71 4.89 16.20 -6.91
C GLY A 71 5.88 15.43 -7.79
N TYR A 72 7.03 16.02 -8.09
CA TYR A 72 8.08 15.35 -8.84
C TYR A 72 8.73 14.19 -8.08
N GLN A 73 8.93 14.32 -6.77
CA GLN A 73 9.48 13.22 -5.96
C GLN A 73 8.49 12.06 -5.84
N ALA A 74 7.21 12.35 -5.62
CA ALA A 74 6.16 11.32 -5.58
C ALA A 74 6.03 10.59 -6.92
N ALA A 75 6.08 11.30 -8.04
CA ALA A 75 6.07 10.71 -9.38
C ALA A 75 7.29 9.80 -9.62
N ARG A 76 8.49 10.22 -9.22
CA ARG A 76 9.70 9.40 -9.30
C ARG A 76 9.62 8.16 -8.41
N LEU A 77 9.04 8.32 -7.22
CA LEU A 77 8.85 7.20 -6.31
C LEU A 77 7.84 6.20 -6.90
N LEU A 78 6.72 6.68 -7.44
CA LEU A 78 5.77 5.83 -8.15
C LEU A 78 6.45 5.12 -9.32
N GLU A 79 7.23 5.82 -10.14
CA GLU A 79 7.98 5.21 -11.24
C GLU A 79 8.93 4.10 -10.76
N ALA A 80 9.61 4.28 -9.63
CA ALA A 80 10.51 3.27 -9.06
C ALA A 80 9.77 1.99 -8.65
N PHE A 81 8.54 2.11 -8.15
CA PHE A 81 7.75 1.00 -7.62
C PHE A 81 6.55 0.58 -8.49
N ALA A 82 6.33 1.21 -9.63
CA ALA A 82 5.30 0.81 -10.58
C ALA A 82 5.59 -0.54 -11.22
N SER A 83 4.52 -1.25 -11.61
CA SER A 83 4.59 -2.42 -12.50
C SER A 83 5.18 -2.03 -13.86
N ARG A 84 5.62 -3.03 -14.62
CA ARG A 84 6.14 -2.78 -15.98
C ARG A 84 5.10 -2.13 -16.88
N ASP A 85 3.83 -2.54 -16.77
CA ASP A 85 2.75 -1.97 -17.56
C ASP A 85 2.47 -0.52 -17.15
N LEU A 86 2.27 -0.25 -15.87
CA LEU A 86 2.02 1.12 -15.40
C LEU A 86 3.19 2.06 -15.74
N LYS A 87 4.43 1.60 -15.56
CA LYS A 87 5.63 2.36 -15.92
C LYS A 87 5.68 2.71 -17.41
N ALA A 88 5.33 1.75 -18.27
CA ALA A 88 5.31 1.99 -19.71
C ALA A 88 4.24 3.04 -20.10
N ARG A 89 3.09 3.01 -19.44
CA ARG A 89 2.02 4.01 -19.66
C ARG A 89 2.42 5.40 -19.18
N LEU A 90 2.97 5.50 -17.95
CA LEU A 90 3.47 6.78 -17.41
C LEU A 90 4.56 7.39 -18.29
N ARG A 91 5.44 6.57 -18.88
CA ARG A 91 6.46 7.04 -19.83
C ARG A 91 5.82 7.60 -21.09
N ARG A 92 4.86 6.90 -21.71
CA ARG A 92 4.16 7.41 -22.89
C ARG A 92 3.47 8.74 -22.63
N GLU A 93 2.84 8.89 -21.46
CA GLU A 93 2.22 10.15 -21.04
C GLU A 93 3.27 11.27 -20.96
N SER A 94 4.40 11.02 -20.31
CA SER A 94 5.50 11.98 -20.19
C SER A 94 6.08 12.37 -21.56
N GLU A 95 6.31 11.38 -22.44
CA GLU A 95 6.79 11.62 -23.80
C GLU A 95 5.79 12.43 -24.63
N CYS A 96 4.49 12.18 -24.44
CA CYS A 96 3.44 12.96 -25.08
C CYS A 96 3.47 14.42 -24.59
N GLN A 97 3.50 14.65 -23.28
CA GLN A 97 3.53 16.01 -22.70
C GLN A 97 4.76 16.80 -23.18
N ILE A 98 5.92 16.16 -23.23
CA ILE A 98 7.15 16.79 -23.76
C ILE A 98 6.96 17.17 -25.24
N ARG A 99 6.42 16.27 -26.06
CA ARG A 99 6.25 16.48 -27.51
C ARG A 99 5.30 17.60 -27.86
N ILE A 100 4.18 17.73 -27.11
CA ILE A 100 3.16 18.76 -27.38
C ILE A 100 3.36 20.03 -26.58
N GLY A 101 4.27 20.04 -25.60
CA GLY A 101 4.48 21.17 -24.69
C GLY A 101 3.28 21.49 -23.80
N GLY A 102 2.46 20.48 -23.45
CA GLY A 102 1.21 20.66 -22.73
C GLY A 102 0.64 19.38 -22.14
N ILE A 103 -0.64 19.42 -21.77
CA ILE A 103 -1.38 18.32 -21.17
C ILE A 103 -1.75 17.29 -22.25
N CYS A 104 -1.47 16.02 -22.01
CA CYS A 104 -1.93 14.90 -22.85
C CYS A 104 -3.21 14.27 -22.30
N SER A 105 -3.08 13.29 -21.44
CA SER A 105 -4.22 12.56 -20.87
C SER A 105 -4.49 12.94 -19.42
N LEU A 106 -3.44 13.41 -18.69
CA LEU A 106 -3.52 13.73 -17.28
C LEU A 106 -3.40 15.24 -17.07
N ASP A 107 -4.48 15.87 -16.63
CA ASP A 107 -4.54 17.27 -16.17
C ASP A 107 -4.79 17.40 -14.67
N TYR A 108 -4.74 16.27 -13.94
CA TYR A 108 -4.93 16.17 -12.50
C TYR A 108 -3.70 15.59 -11.81
N ASN A 109 -3.55 15.92 -10.53
CA ASN A 109 -2.58 15.24 -9.68
C ASN A 109 -3.02 13.78 -9.50
N ILE A 110 -2.15 12.84 -9.91
CA ILE A 110 -2.43 11.40 -9.91
C ILE A 110 -2.58 10.80 -8.50
N PHE A 111 -2.17 11.52 -7.45
CA PHE A 111 -2.28 11.04 -6.07
C PHE A 111 -3.55 11.55 -5.38
N THR A 112 -4.08 12.68 -5.79
CA THR A 112 -5.25 13.30 -5.14
C THR A 112 -6.47 13.35 -6.03
N TRP A 113 -6.30 13.11 -7.34
CA TRP A 113 -7.34 13.29 -8.36
C TRP A 113 -7.98 14.68 -8.25
N ALA A 114 -7.15 15.68 -8.09
CA ALA A 114 -7.56 17.07 -7.97
C ALA A 114 -6.58 17.99 -8.72
N GLN A 115 -7.06 19.09 -9.27
CA GLN A 115 -6.19 20.11 -9.86
C GLN A 115 -5.46 20.88 -8.76
N ASP A 116 -6.16 21.17 -7.66
CA ASP A 116 -5.62 21.85 -6.49
C ASP A 116 -5.49 20.84 -5.33
N SER A 117 -4.27 20.64 -4.84
CA SER A 117 -3.96 19.61 -3.84
C SER A 117 -3.08 20.16 -2.71
N TRP A 118 -3.40 21.33 -2.21
CA TRP A 118 -2.56 21.99 -1.21
C TRP A 118 -3.11 21.98 0.23
N ASN A 119 -4.23 21.35 0.47
CA ASN A 119 -4.81 21.27 1.80
C ASN A 119 -5.41 19.90 2.06
N PHE A 120 -4.61 18.86 1.83
CA PHE A 120 -5.08 17.52 2.13
C PHE A 120 -4.29 16.86 3.26
N ARG A 121 -4.91 15.89 3.89
CA ARG A 121 -4.30 15.04 4.90
C ARG A 121 -4.71 13.60 4.72
N ILE A 122 -3.82 12.70 5.07
CA ILE A 122 -4.11 11.28 5.18
C ILE A 122 -4.90 11.07 6.47
N LEU A 123 -6.05 10.42 6.37
CA LEU A 123 -6.87 10.01 7.51
C LEU A 123 -6.61 8.57 7.91
N ASP A 124 -6.36 7.69 6.94
CA ASP A 124 -6.19 6.25 7.14
C ASP A 124 -5.48 5.60 5.95
N ALA A 125 -4.78 4.48 6.20
CA ALA A 125 -4.17 3.65 5.16
C ALA A 125 -4.25 2.17 5.57
N ARG A 126 -5.03 1.37 4.83
CA ARG A 126 -5.26 -0.06 5.07
C ARG A 126 -4.75 -0.91 3.93
N PHE A 127 -4.13 -2.04 4.26
CA PHE A 127 -3.69 -3.02 3.27
C PHE A 127 -4.52 -4.30 3.36
N ASP A 128 -5.14 -4.69 2.25
CA ASP A 128 -5.75 -6.00 2.06
C ASP A 128 -4.75 -6.93 1.35
N PRO A 129 -4.11 -7.87 2.05
CA PRO A 129 -3.11 -8.77 1.46
C PRO A 129 -3.73 -9.78 0.48
N THR A 130 -5.01 -10.13 0.62
CA THR A 130 -5.71 -11.07 -0.25
C THR A 130 -5.95 -10.45 -1.62
N ARG A 131 -6.47 -9.23 -1.64
CA ARG A 131 -6.74 -8.48 -2.86
C ARG A 131 -5.49 -7.73 -3.37
N LYS A 132 -4.47 -7.59 -2.53
CA LYS A 132 -3.26 -6.77 -2.77
C LYS A 132 -3.62 -5.32 -3.07
N ILE A 133 -4.45 -4.74 -2.23
CA ILE A 133 -4.92 -3.36 -2.37
C ILE A 133 -4.54 -2.59 -1.11
N VAL A 134 -3.96 -1.41 -1.28
CA VAL A 134 -3.91 -0.40 -0.23
C VAL A 134 -5.01 0.60 -0.50
N THR A 135 -5.97 0.71 0.42
CA THR A 135 -6.95 1.80 0.43
C THR A 135 -6.43 2.91 1.32
N ILE A 136 -6.27 4.10 0.78
CA ILE A 136 -5.94 5.30 1.54
C ILE A 136 -7.15 6.23 1.59
N GLN A 137 -7.43 6.78 2.75
CA GLN A 137 -8.44 7.81 2.94
C GLN A 137 -7.74 9.16 3.01
N ILE A 138 -8.05 10.03 2.08
CA ILE A 138 -7.56 11.41 2.10
C ILE A 138 -8.70 12.38 2.32
N GLU A 139 -8.41 13.48 3.02
CA GLU A 139 -9.30 14.64 3.10
C GLU A 139 -8.67 15.78 2.31
N ASN A 140 -9.42 16.38 1.39
CA ASN A 140 -9.03 17.55 0.63
C ASN A 140 -10.15 18.58 0.72
N PHE A 141 -9.88 19.77 1.28
CA PHE A 141 -10.87 20.84 1.51
C PHE A 141 -12.14 20.34 2.23
N GLY A 142 -11.99 19.49 3.25
CA GLY A 142 -13.10 18.94 4.02
C GLY A 142 -13.87 17.80 3.36
N ASN A 143 -13.49 17.41 2.14
CA ASN A 143 -14.08 16.26 1.45
C ASN A 143 -13.18 15.04 1.58
N THR A 144 -13.72 13.95 2.14
CA THR A 144 -13.01 12.68 2.26
C THR A 144 -13.19 11.84 0.98
N LYS A 145 -12.08 11.29 0.49
CA LYS A 145 -12.05 10.42 -0.69
C LYS A 145 -11.23 9.17 -0.41
N PRO A 146 -11.76 7.96 -0.66
CA PRO A 146 -10.95 6.75 -0.73
C PRO A 146 -10.25 6.65 -2.09
N ILE A 147 -8.99 6.17 -2.06
CA ILE A 147 -8.20 5.89 -3.26
C ILE A 147 -7.59 4.51 -3.06
N ASP A 148 -7.78 3.62 -4.01
CA ASP A 148 -7.27 2.26 -4.00
C ASP A 148 -6.01 2.14 -4.87
N TYR A 149 -4.93 1.66 -4.26
CA TYR A 149 -3.69 1.28 -4.94
C TYR A 149 -3.65 -0.22 -5.12
N TYR A 150 -3.75 -0.68 -6.35
CA TYR A 150 -3.68 -2.08 -6.72
C TYR A 150 -2.23 -2.50 -6.92
N PHE A 151 -1.87 -3.64 -6.35
CA PHE A 151 -0.53 -4.20 -6.47
C PHE A 151 -0.54 -5.51 -7.23
N VAL A 152 0.51 -5.73 -8.01
CA VAL A 152 0.82 -7.02 -8.64
C VAL A 152 2.17 -7.52 -8.16
N ALA A 153 2.35 -8.83 -8.15
CA ALA A 153 3.65 -9.42 -7.86
C ALA A 153 4.48 -9.51 -9.15
N GLU A 154 5.59 -8.81 -9.20
CA GLU A 154 6.59 -8.91 -10.27
C GLU A 154 7.94 -9.29 -9.68
N ASN A 155 8.51 -10.42 -10.13
CA ASN A 155 9.81 -10.93 -9.65
C ASN A 155 9.87 -11.04 -8.11
N GLY A 156 8.79 -11.51 -7.48
CA GLY A 156 8.69 -11.68 -6.04
C GLY A 156 8.51 -10.39 -5.23
N THR A 157 8.30 -9.25 -5.90
CA THR A 157 8.10 -7.94 -5.26
C THR A 157 6.72 -7.39 -5.61
N LEU A 158 6.04 -6.77 -4.65
CA LEU A 158 4.80 -6.05 -4.93
C LEU A 158 5.12 -4.74 -5.67
N ARG A 159 4.39 -4.50 -6.76
CA ARG A 159 4.49 -3.31 -7.59
C ARG A 159 3.13 -2.66 -7.71
N VAL A 160 3.08 -1.33 -7.64
CA VAL A 160 1.85 -0.58 -7.92
C VAL A 160 1.49 -0.78 -9.38
N ASP A 161 0.30 -1.30 -9.64
CA ASP A 161 -0.16 -1.62 -11.00
C ASP A 161 -1.25 -0.67 -11.48
N ASN A 162 -2.08 -0.18 -10.57
CA ASN A 162 -3.14 0.76 -10.90
C ASN A 162 -3.51 1.62 -9.68
N ILE A 163 -4.14 2.76 -9.94
CA ILE A 163 -4.75 3.62 -8.92
C ILE A 163 -6.20 3.82 -9.33
N VAL A 164 -7.13 3.57 -8.42
CA VAL A 164 -8.57 3.76 -8.64
C VAL A 164 -9.10 4.81 -7.67
N TYR A 165 -9.79 5.78 -8.21
CA TYR A 165 -10.37 6.91 -7.50
C TYR A 165 -11.88 6.68 -7.37
N HIS A 166 -12.36 6.60 -6.13
CA HIS A 166 -13.79 6.43 -5.85
C HIS A 166 -14.47 7.80 -5.79
N LEU A 167 -15.07 8.19 -6.90
CA LEU A 167 -15.79 9.46 -7.03
C LEU A 167 -17.28 9.26 -6.78
N ILE A 168 -17.99 10.34 -6.57
CA ILE A 168 -19.45 10.30 -6.41
C ILE A 168 -20.08 9.78 -7.71
N GLY A 169 -20.67 8.58 -7.62
CA GLY A 169 -21.40 7.94 -8.72
C GLY A 169 -20.57 7.18 -9.75
N ARG A 170 -19.23 7.17 -9.65
CA ARG A 170 -18.36 6.40 -10.55
C ARG A 170 -16.98 6.17 -9.96
N ASP A 171 -16.34 5.09 -10.38
CA ASP A 171 -14.93 4.85 -10.18
C ASP A 171 -14.14 5.25 -11.42
N GLU A 172 -12.96 5.83 -11.25
CA GLU A 172 -12.05 6.17 -12.32
C GLU A 172 -10.69 5.51 -12.10
N SER A 173 -10.10 4.98 -13.14
CA SER A 173 -8.86 4.23 -13.08
C SER A 173 -7.75 5.00 -13.79
N LEU A 174 -6.58 5.13 -13.14
CA LEU A 174 -5.42 5.77 -13.75
C LEU A 174 -5.04 5.13 -15.09
N LYS A 175 -5.11 3.79 -15.19
CA LYS A 175 -4.80 3.07 -16.43
C LYS A 175 -5.75 3.39 -17.59
N ASP A 176 -6.98 3.77 -17.31
CA ASP A 176 -7.95 4.12 -18.35
C ASP A 176 -7.64 5.48 -18.98
N PHE A 177 -6.97 6.36 -18.26
CA PHE A 177 -6.48 7.63 -18.77
C PHE A 177 -5.14 7.50 -19.50
N LEU A 178 -4.25 6.65 -19.02
CA LEU A 178 -2.94 6.41 -19.62
C LEU A 178 -3.05 5.46 -20.82
N LYS A 179 -3.29 5.99 -21.99
CA LYS A 179 -3.44 5.24 -23.25
C LYS A 179 -2.12 4.74 -23.84
#